data_d53b45414053cc51ed2fc101997280f3
#
_entry.id   d53b45414053cc51ed2fc101997280f3
#
_cell.length_a   1.000
_cell.length_b   1.000
_cell.length_c   1.000
_cell.angle_alpha   90.00
_cell.angle_beta   90.00
_cell.angle_gamma   90.00
#
_symmetry.space_group_name_H-M   'P 1'
#
loop_
_entity.id
_entity.type
_entity.pdbx_description
1 polymer ?
#
loop_
_entity_poly.entity_id
_entity_poly.type
_entity_poly.pdbx_seq_one_letter_code
_entity_poly.pdbx_strand_id
1 'polypeptide(L)'
;SSLFETRNAGGAVTNAYRREGSSDFDFANWGATARVLRRFDGDGHEWSNELRYDSNANDTTSQTLTTFLTPAGAALYEWTNTEVDQVTWGFTSAYTRPMSDGGKLRLGYELNLQRPEQDAGFLRGPSEAALTPVPALNNRFEAEQTVHALYTTYERPLGEKLSAQLGLRLEQADIEIKDLTGGASASQDYFRAYPTAHLQYQLSAEQTLRASYSRRIQRPQPGQLNPFVAYQDPLNVRSGNPDLEPQETDSFEAMWQMRKGQSFYQATAYLRNTDKAFTDVATDIGGGVFLTRPENLGSRQDVGVEATANGRLLSTLRYSAGVNVFRQEIDSGAVVGGGDREATLASGRLSLNWQPTAKDFVQLSSFWQGDSLLAQGRREAGGMVNLGYRRKLNEQLSFNFTARDL
;
A
#
# COMPACT_ATOMS: atom_id res chain seq x y z
N SER A 1 1.61 25.81 -5.62
CA SER A 1 0.31 26.52 -5.52
C SER A 1 -0.75 25.80 -6.35
N SER A 2 -1.99 25.81 -5.87
CA SER A 2 -3.14 25.18 -6.56
C SER A 2 -4.29 26.19 -6.66
N LEU A 3 -5.00 26.19 -7.80
CA LEU A 3 -6.21 26.96 -8.03
C LEU A 3 -7.42 26.03 -7.97
N PHE A 4 -8.41 26.38 -7.17
CA PHE A 4 -9.64 25.62 -7.03
C PHE A 4 -10.80 26.48 -7.55
N GLU A 5 -11.65 25.89 -8.39
CA GLU A 5 -12.82 26.56 -8.96
C GLU A 5 -14.06 25.63 -8.86
N THR A 6 -15.15 26.19 -8.39
CA THR A 6 -16.48 25.57 -8.50
C THR A 6 -17.29 26.32 -9.53
N ARG A 7 -17.94 25.59 -10.44
CA ARG A 7 -18.75 26.15 -11.52
C ARG A 7 -20.19 25.67 -11.39
N ASN A 8 -21.15 26.53 -11.69
CA ASN A 8 -22.56 26.14 -11.78
C ASN A 8 -22.85 25.39 -13.10
N ALA A 9 -24.04 24.86 -13.25
CA ALA A 9 -24.46 24.13 -14.44
C ALA A 9 -24.36 24.96 -15.76
N GLY A 10 -24.34 26.29 -15.67
CA GLY A 10 -24.12 27.20 -16.80
C GLY A 10 -22.66 27.52 -17.09
N GLY A 11 -21.71 26.88 -16.36
CA GLY A 11 -20.28 27.04 -16.53
C GLY A 11 -19.67 28.28 -15.83
N ALA A 12 -20.49 29.11 -15.18
CA ALA A 12 -19.99 30.27 -14.45
C ALA A 12 -19.28 29.87 -13.15
N VAL A 13 -18.13 30.47 -12.87
CA VAL A 13 -17.39 30.26 -11.63
C VAL A 13 -18.18 30.86 -10.47
N THR A 14 -18.55 30.04 -9.50
CA THR A 14 -19.30 30.43 -8.30
C THR A 14 -18.41 30.55 -7.07
N ASN A 15 -17.31 29.77 -7.04
CA ASN A 15 -16.29 29.84 -6.02
C ASN A 15 -14.91 29.66 -6.66
N ALA A 16 -13.94 30.49 -6.27
CA ALA A 16 -12.56 30.32 -6.70
C ALA A 16 -11.61 30.79 -5.59
N TYR A 17 -10.60 29.98 -5.30
CA TYR A 17 -9.54 30.35 -4.37
C TYR A 17 -8.22 29.73 -4.79
N ARG A 18 -7.13 30.39 -4.41
CA ARG A 18 -5.76 29.91 -4.60
C ARG A 18 -5.20 29.51 -3.24
N ARG A 19 -4.59 28.32 -3.18
CA ARG A 19 -3.82 27.87 -2.01
C ARG A 19 -2.35 27.78 -2.36
N GLU A 20 -1.53 28.35 -1.50
CA GLU A 20 -0.08 28.32 -1.58
C GLU A 20 0.43 27.79 -0.23
N GLY A 21 1.28 26.79 -0.24
CA GLY A 21 1.73 26.18 1.01
C GLY A 21 3.12 25.60 0.88
N SER A 22 3.75 25.46 2.04
CA SER A 22 4.97 24.69 2.28
C SER A 22 4.73 23.68 3.39
N SER A 23 5.45 22.58 3.34
CA SER A 23 5.46 21.59 4.41
C SER A 23 6.90 21.21 4.70
N ASP A 24 7.23 21.20 5.96
CA ASP A 24 8.46 20.65 6.51
C ASP A 24 8.14 19.29 7.13
N PHE A 25 9.03 18.35 6.92
CA PHE A 25 8.86 16.98 7.36
C PHE A 25 10.13 16.49 8.04
N ASP A 26 10.02 16.17 9.31
CA ASP A 26 11.06 15.56 10.11
C ASP A 26 10.71 14.10 10.42
N PHE A 27 11.68 13.24 10.24
CA PHE A 27 11.52 11.82 10.42
C PHE A 27 12.68 11.24 11.21
N ALA A 28 12.35 10.51 12.27
CA ALA A 28 13.33 9.74 13.04
C ALA A 28 12.83 8.29 13.19
N ASN A 29 13.69 7.35 12.88
CA ASN A 29 13.43 5.96 13.18
C ASN A 29 14.64 5.30 13.83
N TRP A 30 14.39 4.40 14.74
CA TRP A 30 15.40 3.51 15.23
C TRP A 30 14.79 2.15 15.56
N GLY A 31 15.59 1.10 15.47
CA GLY A 31 15.15 -0.24 15.77
C GLY A 31 16.28 -1.10 16.32
N ALA A 32 15.89 -2.11 17.08
CA ALA A 32 16.78 -3.12 17.61
C ALA A 32 16.20 -4.51 17.37
N THR A 33 17.05 -5.44 16.94
CA THR A 33 16.67 -6.84 16.73
C THR A 33 17.65 -7.75 17.45
N ALA A 34 17.12 -8.63 18.29
CA ALA A 34 17.88 -9.71 18.93
C ALA A 34 17.41 -11.04 18.36
N ARG A 35 18.34 -11.84 17.85
CA ARG A 35 18.01 -13.15 17.26
C ARG A 35 18.87 -14.26 17.90
N VAL A 36 18.19 -15.33 18.27
CA VAL A 36 18.80 -16.57 18.74
C VAL A 36 18.44 -17.67 17.77
N LEU A 37 19.45 -18.30 17.19
CA LEU A 37 19.30 -19.43 16.27
C LEU A 37 19.98 -20.65 16.88
N ARG A 38 19.20 -21.68 17.16
CA ARG A 38 19.69 -23.00 17.54
C ARG A 38 19.57 -23.95 16.34
N ARG A 39 20.68 -24.50 15.91
CA ARG A 39 20.73 -25.58 14.94
C ARG A 39 20.85 -26.90 15.67
N PHE A 40 20.07 -27.87 15.23
CA PHE A 40 20.10 -29.25 15.72
C PHE A 40 20.86 -30.11 14.70
N ASP A 41 21.05 -31.38 15.01
CA ASP A 41 21.66 -32.31 14.06
C ASP A 41 20.78 -32.50 12.82
N GLY A 42 21.41 -32.46 11.64
CA GLY A 42 20.76 -32.53 10.33
C GLY A 42 20.54 -31.16 9.66
N ASP A 43 20.65 -31.15 8.33
CA ASP A 43 20.49 -29.93 7.53
C ASP A 43 19.08 -29.36 7.63
N GLY A 44 18.99 -28.08 7.98
CA GLY A 44 17.73 -27.34 8.05
C GLY A 44 16.87 -27.67 9.28
N HIS A 45 17.39 -28.43 10.26
CA HIS A 45 16.73 -28.63 11.55
C HIS A 45 17.14 -27.50 12.50
N GLU A 46 16.22 -26.54 12.71
CA GLU A 46 16.55 -25.31 13.43
C GLU A 46 15.36 -24.75 14.22
N TRP A 47 15.70 -23.98 15.23
CA TRP A 47 14.77 -23.17 16.00
C TRP A 47 15.31 -21.75 16.09
N SER A 48 14.57 -20.80 15.57
CA SER A 48 14.90 -19.37 15.62
C SER A 48 13.92 -18.61 16.48
N ASN A 49 14.44 -17.72 17.31
CA ASN A 49 13.67 -16.77 18.09
C ASN A 49 14.18 -15.37 17.76
N GLU A 50 13.27 -14.45 17.49
CA GLU A 50 13.59 -13.08 17.18
C GLU A 50 12.69 -12.15 17.99
N LEU A 51 13.32 -11.19 18.66
CA LEU A 51 12.66 -10.08 19.31
C LEU A 51 13.06 -8.82 18.57
N ARG A 52 12.07 -8.05 18.13
CA ARG A 52 12.25 -6.79 17.42
C ARG A 52 11.54 -5.66 18.13
N TYR A 53 12.19 -4.54 18.17
CA TYR A 53 11.65 -3.27 18.60
C TYR A 53 11.91 -2.23 17.53
N ASP A 54 10.88 -1.48 17.12
CA ASP A 54 10.99 -0.35 16.22
C ASP A 54 10.23 0.84 16.81
N SER A 55 10.82 2.02 16.66
CA SER A 55 10.23 3.30 17.03
C SER A 55 10.36 4.24 15.84
N ASN A 56 9.23 4.78 15.39
CA ASN A 56 9.16 5.75 14.31
C ASN A 56 8.48 7.00 14.85
N ALA A 57 9.11 8.15 14.63
CA ALA A 57 8.58 9.46 14.95
C ALA A 57 8.56 10.30 13.66
N ASN A 58 7.40 10.86 13.34
CA ASN A 58 7.19 11.75 12.21
C ASN A 58 6.57 13.04 12.70
N ASP A 59 7.18 14.16 12.37
CA ASP A 59 6.66 15.50 12.61
C ASP A 59 6.46 16.20 11.25
N THR A 60 5.24 16.64 10.99
CA THR A 60 4.87 17.35 9.76
C THR A 60 4.28 18.69 10.12
N THR A 61 5.01 19.76 9.81
CA THR A 61 4.52 21.12 9.92
C THR A 61 4.14 21.63 8.54
N SER A 62 2.92 22.14 8.39
CA SER A 62 2.44 22.73 7.14
C SER A 62 1.92 24.14 7.38
N GLN A 63 2.28 25.04 6.46
CA GLN A 63 1.80 26.42 6.41
C GLN A 63 1.08 26.63 5.09
N THR A 64 -0.12 27.21 5.13
CA THR A 64 -0.94 27.43 3.94
C THR A 64 -1.53 28.81 3.96
N LEU A 65 -1.43 29.50 2.81
CA LEU A 65 -2.14 30.73 2.52
C LEU A 65 -3.24 30.46 1.52
N THR A 66 -4.48 30.75 1.91
CA THR A 66 -5.64 30.72 1.01
C THR A 66 -6.05 32.12 0.64
N THR A 67 -6.05 32.42 -0.66
CA THR A 67 -6.52 33.70 -1.22
C THR A 67 -7.84 33.48 -1.95
N PHE A 68 -8.93 34.05 -1.45
CA PHE A 68 -10.24 33.93 -2.08
C PHE A 68 -10.37 34.91 -3.25
N LEU A 69 -10.74 34.37 -4.43
CA LEU A 69 -10.83 35.10 -5.69
C LEU A 69 -12.29 35.37 -6.08
N THR A 70 -13.18 34.43 -5.83
CA THR A 70 -14.61 34.55 -6.13
C THR A 70 -15.44 33.78 -5.08
N PRO A 71 -16.27 34.45 -4.25
CA PRO A 71 -16.19 35.89 -4.03
C PRO A 71 -14.84 36.30 -3.40
N ALA A 72 -14.38 37.50 -3.70
CA ALA A 72 -13.15 38.00 -3.07
C ALA A 72 -13.36 38.10 -1.55
N GLY A 73 -12.39 37.68 -0.79
CA GLY A 73 -12.44 37.63 0.67
C GLY A 73 -11.08 37.95 1.32
N ALA A 74 -11.07 38.03 2.65
CA ALA A 74 -9.83 38.16 3.40
C ALA A 74 -8.97 36.92 3.21
N ALA A 75 -7.67 37.08 3.15
CA ALA A 75 -6.72 35.97 3.13
C ALA A 75 -6.84 35.15 4.41
N LEU A 76 -6.59 33.87 4.28
CA LEU A 76 -6.64 32.92 5.38
C LEU A 76 -5.28 32.21 5.50
N TYR A 77 -4.60 32.46 6.61
CA TYR A 77 -3.38 31.74 6.98
C TYR A 77 -3.71 30.57 7.89
N GLU A 78 -3.16 29.41 7.60
CA GLU A 78 -3.32 28.18 8.33
C GLU A 78 -1.96 27.58 8.63
N TRP A 79 -1.78 27.10 9.83
CA TRP A 79 -0.62 26.38 10.29
C TRP A 79 -1.09 25.09 10.94
N THR A 80 -0.53 23.96 10.52
CA THR A 80 -0.81 22.67 11.11
C THR A 80 0.48 22.00 11.55
N ASN A 81 0.47 21.39 12.72
CA ASN A 81 1.50 20.46 13.16
C ASN A 81 0.86 19.09 13.42
N THR A 82 1.45 18.04 12.88
CA THR A 82 1.00 16.67 13.11
C THR A 82 2.21 15.84 13.51
N GLU A 83 2.21 15.41 14.74
CA GLU A 83 3.19 14.47 15.31
C GLU A 83 2.58 13.08 15.30
N VAL A 84 3.29 12.11 14.76
CA VAL A 84 2.90 10.69 14.75
C VAL A 84 4.05 9.87 15.28
N ASP A 85 3.86 9.32 16.47
CA ASP A 85 4.76 8.38 17.11
C ASP A 85 4.20 6.95 16.99
N GLN A 86 5.02 6.02 16.60
CA GLN A 86 4.64 4.62 16.54
C GLN A 86 5.71 3.73 17.13
N VAL A 87 5.34 2.96 18.13
CA VAL A 87 6.16 1.91 18.72
C VAL A 87 5.63 0.54 18.26
N THR A 88 6.54 -0.31 17.79
CA THR A 88 6.22 -1.68 17.40
C THR A 88 7.13 -2.67 18.13
N TRP A 89 6.51 -3.65 18.79
CA TRP A 89 7.17 -4.83 19.31
C TRP A 89 6.79 -6.05 18.48
N GLY A 90 7.78 -6.80 18.04
CA GLY A 90 7.61 -8.06 17.35
C GLY A 90 8.34 -9.19 18.04
N PHE A 91 7.68 -10.32 18.25
CA PHE A 91 8.32 -11.54 18.67
C PHE A 91 7.95 -12.67 17.71
N THR A 92 8.95 -13.38 17.22
CA THR A 92 8.76 -14.54 16.35
C THR A 92 9.55 -15.72 16.89
N SER A 93 8.88 -16.87 17.03
CA SER A 93 9.51 -18.16 17.32
C SER A 93 9.15 -19.13 16.23
N ALA A 94 10.14 -19.67 15.52
CA ALA A 94 9.94 -20.58 14.39
C ALA A 94 10.81 -21.82 14.54
N TYR A 95 10.18 -22.99 14.56
CA TYR A 95 10.80 -24.29 14.58
C TYR A 95 10.64 -24.95 13.22
N THR A 96 11.75 -25.35 12.62
CA THR A 96 11.80 -26.04 11.33
C THR A 96 12.41 -27.42 11.50
N ARG A 97 11.71 -28.45 11.03
CA ARG A 97 12.15 -29.86 11.11
C ARG A 97 12.07 -30.53 9.74
N PRO A 98 13.19 -30.97 9.18
CA PRO A 98 13.21 -31.91 8.08
C PRO A 98 12.64 -33.27 8.51
N MET A 99 11.88 -33.89 7.63
CA MET A 99 11.24 -35.21 7.88
C MET A 99 11.94 -36.29 7.08
N SER A 100 11.86 -37.51 7.53
CA SER A 100 12.51 -38.69 6.90
C SER A 100 11.98 -38.99 5.49
N ASP A 101 10.80 -38.54 5.15
CA ASP A 101 10.16 -38.68 3.83
C ASP A 101 10.54 -37.55 2.83
N GLY A 102 11.56 -36.76 3.16
CA GLY A 102 11.97 -35.59 2.38
C GLY A 102 11.08 -34.38 2.57
N GLY A 103 10.09 -34.46 3.43
CA GLY A 103 9.24 -33.35 3.79
C GLY A 103 9.91 -32.40 4.77
N LYS A 104 9.28 -31.22 4.95
CA LYS A 104 9.72 -30.17 5.87
C LYS A 104 8.52 -29.61 6.63
N LEU A 105 8.53 -29.76 7.94
CA LEU A 105 7.54 -29.19 8.84
C LEU A 105 8.08 -27.89 9.43
N ARG A 106 7.29 -26.83 9.41
CA ARG A 106 7.55 -25.59 10.12
C ARG A 106 6.39 -25.25 11.03
N LEU A 107 6.70 -24.94 12.28
CA LEU A 107 5.75 -24.44 13.28
C LEU A 107 6.24 -23.10 13.77
N GLY A 108 5.34 -22.17 13.99
CA GLY A 108 5.76 -20.88 14.52
C GLY A 108 4.66 -20.14 15.27
N TYR A 109 5.12 -19.21 16.08
CA TYR A 109 4.30 -18.25 16.80
C TYR A 109 4.85 -16.86 16.52
N GLU A 110 3.94 -15.90 16.31
CA GLU A 110 4.25 -14.48 16.17
C GLU A 110 3.38 -13.67 17.09
N LEU A 111 3.98 -12.65 17.70
CA LEU A 111 3.32 -11.57 18.41
C LEU A 111 3.72 -10.26 17.73
N ASN A 112 2.74 -9.44 17.39
CA ASN A 112 2.95 -8.08 16.92
C ASN A 112 2.10 -7.13 17.77
N LEU A 113 2.75 -6.18 18.43
CA LEU A 113 2.12 -5.13 19.21
C LEU A 113 2.51 -3.79 18.60
N GLN A 114 1.53 -3.00 18.20
CA GLN A 114 1.70 -1.66 17.63
C GLN A 114 0.95 -0.64 18.46
N ARG A 115 1.59 0.48 18.78
CA ARG A 115 1.05 1.60 19.52
C ARG A 115 1.34 2.89 18.78
N PRO A 116 0.50 3.30 17.83
CA PRO A 116 0.55 4.62 17.23
C PRO A 116 -0.14 5.64 18.12
N GLU A 117 0.49 6.80 18.27
CA GLU A 117 -0.05 8.00 18.86
C GLU A 117 0.01 9.12 17.83
N GLN A 118 -1.02 9.93 17.73
CA GLN A 118 -1.06 11.10 16.86
C GLN A 118 -1.54 12.31 17.66
N ASP A 119 -0.79 13.40 17.54
CA ASP A 119 -1.19 14.72 18.05
C ASP A 119 -1.20 15.70 16.88
N ALA A 120 -2.34 16.35 16.64
CA ALA A 120 -2.53 17.31 15.56
C ALA A 120 -3.01 18.66 16.11
N GLY A 121 -2.18 19.69 15.91
CA GLY A 121 -2.46 21.08 16.25
C GLY A 121 -2.83 21.89 15.03
N PHE A 122 -3.78 22.80 15.16
CA PHE A 122 -4.25 23.67 14.08
C PHE A 122 -4.37 25.11 14.56
N LEU A 123 -3.71 26.04 13.83
CA LEU A 123 -3.81 27.47 14.04
C LEU A 123 -4.36 28.15 12.78
N ARG A 124 -5.13 29.22 12.95
CA ARG A 124 -5.71 29.96 11.84
C ARG A 124 -5.75 31.46 12.14
N GLY A 125 -5.57 32.32 11.12
CA GLY A 125 -5.63 33.74 11.26
C GLY A 125 -5.62 34.51 9.93
N PRO A 126 -5.84 35.82 9.94
CA PRO A 126 -5.79 36.65 8.74
C PRO A 126 -4.34 36.94 8.26
N SER A 127 -3.35 36.63 9.08
CA SER A 127 -1.93 36.77 8.79
C SER A 127 -1.13 35.80 9.65
N GLU A 128 0.11 35.50 9.28
CA GLU A 128 1.04 34.69 10.07
C GLU A 128 1.20 35.18 11.51
N ALA A 129 1.30 36.52 11.70
CA ALA A 129 1.46 37.14 13.04
C ALA A 129 0.17 37.08 13.90
N ALA A 130 -0.96 36.74 13.31
CA ALA A 130 -2.27 36.72 13.96
C ALA A 130 -2.89 35.31 13.99
N LEU A 131 -2.07 34.28 13.93
CA LEU A 131 -2.50 32.91 14.07
C LEU A 131 -2.99 32.64 15.50
N THR A 132 -4.15 32.00 15.62
CA THR A 132 -4.75 31.58 16.89
C THR A 132 -5.16 30.12 16.83
N PRO A 133 -5.06 29.36 17.94
CA PRO A 133 -5.52 27.98 17.98
C PRO A 133 -7.00 27.85 17.61
N VAL A 134 -7.31 26.79 16.84
CA VAL A 134 -8.67 26.36 16.53
C VAL A 134 -8.93 25.01 17.22
N PRO A 135 -9.35 25.01 18.49
CA PRO A 135 -9.43 23.77 19.29
C PRO A 135 -10.29 22.67 18.67
N ALA A 136 -11.33 23.05 17.91
CA ALA A 136 -12.20 22.09 17.22
C ALA A 136 -11.50 21.32 16.07
N LEU A 137 -10.31 21.77 15.64
CA LEU A 137 -9.50 21.15 14.62
C LEU A 137 -8.24 20.47 15.18
N ASN A 138 -8.06 20.51 16.50
CA ASN A 138 -7.00 19.76 17.17
C ASN A 138 -7.50 18.33 17.47
N ASN A 139 -6.61 17.37 17.33
CA ASN A 139 -6.94 15.97 17.64
C ASN A 139 -5.77 15.28 18.32
N ARG A 140 -6.05 14.56 19.39
CA ARG A 140 -5.13 13.61 19.98
C ARG A 140 -5.76 12.21 19.96
N PHE A 141 -5.07 11.28 19.33
CA PHE A 141 -5.53 9.94 19.03
C PHE A 141 -4.48 8.92 19.43
N GLU A 142 -4.94 7.87 20.11
CA GLU A 142 -4.11 6.71 20.48
C GLU A 142 -4.77 5.44 19.98
N ALA A 143 -3.97 4.48 19.52
CA ALA A 143 -4.45 3.14 19.25
C ALA A 143 -3.47 2.08 19.78
N GLU A 144 -3.98 0.93 20.10
CA GLU A 144 -3.19 -0.26 20.38
C GLU A 144 -3.71 -1.42 19.53
N GLN A 145 -2.82 -2.07 18.81
CA GLN A 145 -3.14 -3.28 18.06
C GLN A 145 -2.23 -4.40 18.50
N THR A 146 -2.80 -5.47 19.02
CA THR A 146 -2.11 -6.70 19.39
C THR A 146 -2.56 -7.84 18.49
N VAL A 147 -1.62 -8.52 17.83
CA VAL A 147 -1.89 -9.70 16.99
C VAL A 147 -1.06 -10.88 17.46
N HIS A 148 -1.72 -11.94 17.90
CA HIS A 148 -1.14 -13.23 18.17
C HIS A 148 -1.40 -14.15 16.99
N ALA A 149 -0.36 -14.84 16.50
CA ALA A 149 -0.50 -15.79 15.42
C ALA A 149 0.23 -17.10 15.68
N LEU A 150 -0.46 -18.20 15.45
CA LEU A 150 0.13 -19.54 15.37
C LEU A 150 0.07 -20.02 13.93
N TYR A 151 1.17 -20.53 13.41
CA TYR A 151 1.19 -21.05 12.06
C TYR A 151 1.92 -22.39 11.93
N THR A 152 1.49 -23.15 10.94
CA THR A 152 2.18 -24.38 10.51
C THR A 152 2.25 -24.40 8.99
N THR A 153 3.36 -24.92 8.47
CA THR A 153 3.49 -25.28 7.06
C THR A 153 4.13 -26.65 6.96
N TYR A 154 3.61 -27.46 6.03
CA TYR A 154 4.20 -28.74 5.68
C TYR A 154 4.43 -28.76 4.17
N GLU A 155 5.70 -28.89 3.80
CA GLU A 155 6.14 -29.01 2.41
C GLU A 155 6.66 -30.43 2.17
N ARG A 156 6.32 -31.02 1.02
CA ARG A 156 6.76 -32.37 0.66
C ARG A 156 6.96 -32.51 -0.85
N PRO A 157 8.07 -33.14 -1.29
CA PRO A 157 8.18 -33.67 -2.65
C PRO A 157 7.22 -34.86 -2.83
N LEU A 158 6.44 -34.83 -3.91
CA LEU A 158 5.51 -35.90 -4.31
C LEU A 158 6.06 -36.70 -5.51
N GLY A 159 7.39 -36.84 -5.58
CA GLY A 159 8.14 -37.45 -6.65
C GLY A 159 9.25 -36.53 -7.14
N GLU A 160 9.82 -36.82 -8.31
CA GLU A 160 10.98 -36.06 -8.81
C GLU A 160 10.64 -34.66 -9.32
N LYS A 161 9.40 -34.44 -9.76
CA LYS A 161 8.99 -33.19 -10.44
C LYS A 161 7.89 -32.43 -9.72
N LEU A 162 7.20 -33.05 -8.78
CA LEU A 162 6.06 -32.44 -8.10
C LEU A 162 6.41 -32.20 -6.64
N SER A 163 6.11 -31.01 -6.12
CA SER A 163 6.11 -30.72 -4.69
C SER A 163 4.81 -30.03 -4.29
N ALA A 164 4.40 -30.28 -3.05
CA ALA A 164 3.22 -29.65 -2.46
C ALA A 164 3.58 -29.02 -1.12
N GLN A 165 2.96 -27.91 -0.82
CA GLN A 165 3.01 -27.24 0.48
C GLN A 165 1.60 -26.90 0.93
N LEU A 166 1.29 -27.23 2.17
CA LEU A 166 0.07 -26.79 2.85
C LEU A 166 0.46 -25.93 4.05
N GLY A 167 -0.31 -24.91 4.32
CA GLY A 167 -0.10 -24.05 5.46
C GLY A 167 -1.42 -23.65 6.09
N LEU A 168 -1.37 -23.39 7.38
CA LEU A 168 -2.46 -22.79 8.15
C LEU A 168 -1.88 -21.79 9.13
N ARG A 169 -2.47 -20.58 9.16
CA ARG A 169 -2.17 -19.56 10.14
C ARG A 169 -3.46 -19.19 10.85
N LEU A 170 -3.43 -19.18 12.17
CA LEU A 170 -4.53 -18.80 13.04
C LEU A 170 -4.13 -17.49 13.73
N GLU A 171 -4.98 -16.48 13.68
CA GLU A 171 -4.72 -15.18 14.30
C GLU A 171 -5.83 -14.78 15.25
N GLN A 172 -5.44 -14.28 16.42
CA GLN A 172 -6.25 -13.47 17.30
C GLN A 172 -5.74 -12.04 17.23
N ALA A 173 -6.60 -11.10 16.90
CA ALA A 173 -6.29 -9.68 16.88
C ALA A 173 -7.20 -8.92 17.82
N ASP A 174 -6.61 -8.01 18.60
CA ASP A 174 -7.28 -7.10 19.51
C ASP A 174 -6.84 -5.68 19.13
N ILE A 175 -7.79 -4.79 18.87
CA ILE A 175 -7.56 -3.41 18.44
C ILE A 175 -8.36 -2.49 19.37
N GLU A 176 -7.69 -1.58 20.02
CA GLU A 176 -8.30 -0.53 20.84
C GLU A 176 -7.99 0.83 20.21
N ILE A 177 -8.96 1.73 20.22
CA ILE A 177 -8.88 3.07 19.66
C ILE A 177 -9.42 4.07 20.68
N LYS A 178 -8.70 5.18 20.86
CA LYS A 178 -9.09 6.26 21.78
C LYS A 178 -8.88 7.61 21.10
N ASP A 179 -9.95 8.31 20.81
CA ASP A 179 -9.93 9.74 20.53
C ASP A 179 -9.95 10.51 21.84
N LEU A 180 -8.79 11.01 22.26
CA LEU A 180 -8.63 11.72 23.52
C LEU A 180 -9.19 13.13 23.48
N THR A 181 -9.44 13.68 22.30
CA THR A 181 -10.04 15.00 22.10
C THR A 181 -11.55 14.94 22.12
N GLY A 182 -12.15 14.05 21.33
CA GLY A 182 -13.59 13.87 21.25
C GLY A 182 -14.17 12.94 22.32
N GLY A 183 -13.31 12.19 23.02
CA GLY A 183 -13.72 11.23 24.05
C GLY A 183 -14.31 9.93 23.48
N ALA A 184 -14.27 9.71 22.17
CA ALA A 184 -14.75 8.49 21.55
C ALA A 184 -13.75 7.35 21.73
N SER A 185 -14.25 6.14 21.92
CA SER A 185 -13.45 4.92 21.94
C SER A 185 -14.16 3.81 21.17
N ALA A 186 -13.37 2.96 20.52
CA ALA A 186 -13.86 1.76 19.86
C ALA A 186 -12.89 0.60 20.10
N SER A 187 -13.39 -0.61 20.00
CA SER A 187 -12.57 -1.82 20.06
C SER A 187 -13.07 -2.84 19.07
N GLN A 188 -12.14 -3.59 18.49
CA GLN A 188 -12.45 -4.71 17.62
C GLN A 188 -11.60 -5.91 18.07
N ASP A 189 -12.24 -7.06 18.22
CA ASP A 189 -11.56 -8.32 18.45
C ASP A 189 -12.05 -9.37 17.46
N TYR A 190 -11.15 -10.21 16.97
CA TYR A 190 -11.53 -11.28 16.07
C TYR A 190 -10.47 -12.38 15.99
N PHE A 191 -10.97 -13.61 15.80
CA PHE A 191 -10.19 -14.77 15.49
C PHE A 191 -10.39 -15.18 14.03
N ARG A 192 -9.31 -15.45 13.30
CA ARG A 192 -9.36 -15.81 11.88
C ARG A 192 -8.34 -16.89 11.53
N ALA A 193 -8.66 -17.64 10.46
CA ALA A 193 -7.84 -18.70 9.91
C ALA A 193 -7.47 -18.39 8.45
N TYR A 194 -6.17 -18.52 8.13
CA TYR A 194 -5.61 -18.22 6.81
C TYR A 194 -4.93 -19.47 6.25
N PRO A 195 -5.68 -20.32 5.53
CA PRO A 195 -5.13 -21.48 4.85
C PRO A 195 -4.35 -21.07 3.60
N THR A 196 -3.31 -21.86 3.27
CA THR A 196 -2.55 -21.76 2.03
C THR A 196 -2.31 -23.14 1.46
N ALA A 197 -2.30 -23.25 0.14
CA ALA A 197 -1.93 -24.46 -0.57
C ALA A 197 -1.12 -24.10 -1.82
N HIS A 198 0.00 -24.79 -2.03
CA HIS A 198 0.85 -24.57 -3.18
C HIS A 198 1.22 -25.93 -3.80
N LEU A 199 1.14 -25.98 -5.12
CA LEU A 199 1.63 -27.08 -5.93
C LEU A 199 2.68 -26.54 -6.90
N GLN A 200 3.81 -27.20 -7.02
CA GLN A 200 4.85 -26.86 -7.97
C GLN A 200 5.21 -28.08 -8.80
N TYR A 201 5.18 -27.93 -10.12
CA TYR A 201 5.55 -28.97 -11.06
C TYR A 201 6.69 -28.51 -11.95
N GLN A 202 7.82 -29.25 -11.93
CA GLN A 202 8.98 -28.98 -12.75
C GLN A 202 8.77 -29.61 -14.15
N LEU A 203 8.36 -28.79 -15.14
CA LEU A 203 8.16 -29.23 -16.52
C LEU A 203 9.47 -29.67 -17.17
N SER A 204 10.52 -28.85 -17.00
CA SER A 204 11.87 -29.10 -17.50
C SER A 204 12.89 -28.43 -16.57
N ALA A 205 14.18 -28.56 -16.86
CA ALA A 205 15.22 -27.85 -16.10
C ALA A 205 15.05 -26.31 -16.13
N GLU A 206 14.37 -25.76 -17.13
CA GLU A 206 14.18 -24.31 -17.32
C GLU A 206 12.76 -23.85 -16.98
N GLN A 207 11.77 -24.75 -16.87
CA GLN A 207 10.36 -24.38 -16.77
C GLN A 207 9.68 -24.98 -15.56
N THR A 208 8.91 -24.15 -14.87
CA THR A 208 8.13 -24.54 -13.69
C THR A 208 6.69 -24.05 -13.83
N LEU A 209 5.75 -24.89 -13.47
CA LEU A 209 4.35 -24.53 -13.23
C LEU A 209 4.09 -24.47 -11.73
N ARG A 210 3.28 -23.52 -11.30
CA ARG A 210 2.79 -23.42 -9.92
C ARG A 210 1.30 -23.16 -9.92
N ALA A 211 0.61 -23.80 -9.01
CA ALA A 211 -0.77 -23.46 -8.66
C ALA A 211 -0.80 -23.13 -7.18
N SER A 212 -1.51 -22.10 -6.79
CA SER A 212 -1.60 -21.70 -5.40
C SER A 212 -2.98 -21.18 -5.03
N TYR A 213 -3.34 -21.41 -3.79
CA TYR A 213 -4.44 -20.79 -3.09
C TYR A 213 -3.92 -20.16 -1.81
N SER A 214 -4.40 -18.96 -1.50
CA SER A 214 -4.14 -18.31 -0.21
C SER A 214 -5.30 -17.43 0.19
N ARG A 215 -5.67 -17.48 1.49
CA ARG A 215 -6.50 -16.46 2.13
C ARG A 215 -5.61 -15.49 2.88
N ARG A 216 -5.86 -14.19 2.74
CA ARG A 216 -5.10 -13.11 3.36
C ARG A 216 -6.01 -12.07 3.95
N ILE A 217 -5.53 -11.39 4.99
CA ILE A 217 -6.20 -10.25 5.62
C ILE A 217 -5.41 -8.96 5.36
N GLN A 218 -6.12 -7.88 5.17
CA GLN A 218 -5.60 -6.52 5.31
C GLN A 218 -6.42 -5.79 6.35
N ARG A 219 -5.77 -5.35 7.42
CA ARG A 219 -6.39 -4.59 8.50
C ARG A 219 -6.43 -3.12 8.17
N PRO A 220 -7.45 -2.38 8.65
CA PRO A 220 -7.42 -0.92 8.61
C PRO A 220 -6.15 -0.39 9.30
N GLN A 221 -5.57 0.65 8.72
CA GLN A 221 -4.54 1.40 9.42
C GLN A 221 -5.16 2.17 10.60
N PRO A 222 -4.48 2.37 11.72
CA PRO A 222 -5.05 3.05 12.88
C PRO A 222 -5.67 4.42 12.54
N GLY A 223 -5.04 5.22 11.68
CA GLY A 223 -5.58 6.50 11.24
C GLY A 223 -6.88 6.40 10.42
N GLN A 224 -7.15 5.24 9.79
CA GLN A 224 -8.42 4.99 9.10
C GLN A 224 -9.57 4.71 10.07
N LEU A 225 -9.26 4.45 11.33
CA LEU A 225 -10.21 4.18 12.39
C LEU A 225 -10.48 5.42 13.25
N ASN A 226 -9.69 6.50 13.13
CA ASN A 226 -9.83 7.73 13.89
C ASN A 226 -11.11 8.50 13.48
N PRO A 227 -12.15 8.59 14.33
CA PRO A 227 -13.41 9.24 13.97
C PRO A 227 -13.33 10.76 13.86
N PHE A 228 -12.21 11.36 14.26
CA PHE A 228 -12.03 12.80 14.20
C PHE A 228 -12.17 13.34 12.79
N VAL A 229 -12.92 14.44 12.64
CA VAL A 229 -13.11 15.12 11.35
C VAL A 229 -11.98 16.10 11.11
N ALA A 230 -10.96 15.67 10.38
CA ALA A 230 -9.80 16.47 10.03
C ALA A 230 -10.12 17.40 8.85
N TYR A 231 -9.82 18.69 9.02
CA TYR A 231 -9.92 19.70 7.97
C TYR A 231 -8.80 19.53 6.94
N GLN A 232 -9.15 19.51 5.67
CA GLN A 232 -8.19 19.52 4.56
C GLN A 232 -8.17 20.86 3.83
N ASP A 233 -9.35 21.36 3.48
CA ASP A 233 -9.54 22.67 2.85
C ASP A 233 -11.00 23.13 3.03
N PRO A 234 -11.38 24.35 2.58
CA PRO A 234 -12.72 24.90 2.81
C PRO A 234 -13.90 24.05 2.32
N LEU A 235 -13.68 23.12 1.39
CA LEU A 235 -14.72 22.29 0.80
C LEU A 235 -14.54 20.79 1.10
N ASN A 236 -13.43 20.42 1.75
CA ASN A 236 -13.10 19.03 1.98
C ASN A 236 -12.66 18.77 3.42
N VAL A 237 -13.32 17.82 4.04
CA VAL A 237 -12.93 17.26 5.33
C VAL A 237 -12.80 15.76 5.23
N ARG A 238 -12.03 15.16 6.12
CA ARG A 238 -11.82 13.71 6.14
C ARG A 238 -11.97 13.18 7.56
N SER A 239 -12.56 11.99 7.70
CA SER A 239 -12.51 11.24 8.96
C SER A 239 -12.14 9.78 8.70
N GLY A 240 -11.70 9.09 9.72
CA GLY A 240 -11.69 7.64 9.71
C GLY A 240 -13.07 7.07 10.07
N ASN A 241 -13.13 5.75 10.11
CA ASN A 241 -14.33 4.99 10.42
C ASN A 241 -13.98 3.93 11.47
N PRO A 242 -14.38 4.09 12.74
CA PRO A 242 -14.09 3.13 13.80
C PRO A 242 -14.75 1.76 13.57
N ASP A 243 -15.79 1.70 12.74
CA ASP A 243 -16.49 0.46 12.39
C ASP A 243 -15.90 -0.22 11.16
N LEU A 244 -14.80 0.30 10.59
CA LEU A 244 -14.15 -0.26 9.41
C LEU A 244 -13.57 -1.64 9.72
N GLU A 245 -14.14 -2.67 9.09
CA GLU A 245 -13.73 -4.06 9.29
C GLU A 245 -12.56 -4.45 8.38
N PRO A 246 -11.71 -5.40 8.78
CA PRO A 246 -10.65 -5.92 7.90
C PRO A 246 -11.21 -6.50 6.60
N GLN A 247 -10.51 -6.28 5.50
CA GLN A 247 -10.80 -6.97 4.24
C GLN A 247 -10.07 -8.31 4.17
N GLU A 248 -10.74 -9.32 3.62
CA GLU A 248 -10.18 -10.66 3.41
C GLU A 248 -10.17 -10.99 1.92
N THR A 249 -9.06 -11.55 1.44
CA THR A 249 -8.89 -11.91 0.03
C THR A 249 -8.57 -13.38 -0.12
N ASP A 250 -9.42 -14.10 -0.84
CA ASP A 250 -9.14 -15.44 -1.37
C ASP A 250 -8.49 -15.29 -2.75
N SER A 251 -7.27 -15.80 -2.91
CA SER A 251 -6.50 -15.72 -4.15
C SER A 251 -6.21 -17.12 -4.69
N PHE A 252 -6.58 -17.36 -5.94
CA PHE A 252 -6.24 -18.53 -6.73
C PHE A 252 -5.34 -18.11 -7.88
N GLU A 253 -4.16 -18.71 -7.99
CA GLU A 253 -3.19 -18.35 -9.00
C GLU A 253 -2.63 -19.58 -9.71
N ALA A 254 -2.46 -19.48 -11.02
CA ALA A 254 -1.76 -20.44 -11.87
C ALA A 254 -0.62 -19.72 -12.59
N MET A 255 0.60 -20.11 -12.32
CA MET A 255 1.82 -19.45 -12.78
C MET A 255 2.64 -20.39 -13.66
N TRP A 256 3.08 -19.92 -14.79
CA TRP A 256 4.16 -20.47 -15.59
C TRP A 256 5.40 -19.61 -15.50
N GLN A 257 6.54 -20.23 -15.27
CA GLN A 257 7.83 -19.56 -15.17
C GLN A 257 8.83 -20.26 -16.06
N MET A 258 9.65 -19.49 -16.80
CA MET A 258 10.76 -20.00 -17.59
C MET A 258 12.03 -19.18 -17.36
N ARG A 259 13.15 -19.88 -17.17
CA ARG A 259 14.50 -19.30 -17.14
C ARG A 259 15.31 -19.89 -18.29
N LYS A 260 15.75 -19.03 -19.21
CA LYS A 260 16.57 -19.44 -20.35
C LYS A 260 17.77 -18.52 -20.49
N GLY A 261 18.95 -19.05 -20.16
CA GLY A 261 20.17 -18.26 -20.13
C GLY A 261 20.04 -17.10 -19.13
N GLN A 262 20.14 -15.86 -19.62
CA GLN A 262 20.01 -14.63 -18.83
C GLN A 262 18.59 -14.04 -18.85
N SER A 263 17.63 -14.74 -19.42
CA SER A 263 16.25 -14.28 -19.54
C SER A 263 15.33 -15.03 -18.62
N PHE A 264 14.38 -14.30 -18.06
CA PHE A 264 13.33 -14.80 -17.18
C PHE A 264 11.98 -14.35 -17.72
N TYR A 265 11.05 -15.28 -17.79
CA TYR A 265 9.66 -15.06 -18.22
C TYR A 265 8.73 -15.65 -17.18
N GLN A 266 7.66 -14.95 -16.91
CA GLN A 266 6.60 -15.42 -16.01
C GLN A 266 5.25 -14.96 -16.56
N ALA A 267 4.28 -15.83 -16.51
CA ALA A 267 2.87 -15.51 -16.74
C ALA A 267 2.03 -16.11 -15.60
N THR A 268 1.14 -15.31 -15.03
CA THR A 268 0.27 -15.70 -13.94
C THR A 268 -1.17 -15.37 -14.30
N ALA A 269 -2.04 -16.36 -14.37
CA ALA A 269 -3.48 -16.17 -14.36
C ALA A 269 -3.97 -16.20 -12.92
N TYR A 270 -4.88 -15.31 -12.55
CA TYR A 270 -5.37 -15.20 -11.19
C TYR A 270 -6.86 -14.90 -11.11
N LEU A 271 -7.46 -15.33 -10.00
CA LEU A 271 -8.77 -14.94 -9.51
C LEU A 271 -8.61 -14.52 -8.06
N ARG A 272 -9.03 -13.31 -7.72
CA ARG A 272 -9.00 -12.75 -6.37
C ARG A 272 -10.40 -12.28 -6.00
N ASN A 273 -10.93 -12.84 -4.90
CA ASN A 273 -12.18 -12.40 -4.32
C ASN A 273 -11.86 -11.71 -3.00
N THR A 274 -12.22 -10.45 -2.87
CA THR A 274 -11.99 -9.65 -1.67
C THR A 274 -13.33 -9.27 -1.07
N ASP A 275 -13.58 -9.77 0.13
CA ASP A 275 -14.72 -9.37 0.94
C ASP A 275 -14.38 -8.13 1.75
N LYS A 276 -15.37 -7.23 1.94
CA LYS A 276 -15.24 -5.98 2.72
C LYS A 276 -14.07 -5.11 2.25
N ALA A 277 -13.80 -5.05 0.94
CA ALA A 277 -12.71 -4.25 0.39
C ALA A 277 -12.87 -2.77 0.77
N PHE A 278 -11.74 -2.11 1.13
CA PHE A 278 -11.76 -0.70 1.51
C PHE A 278 -11.96 0.22 0.33
N THR A 279 -12.81 1.23 0.52
CA THR A 279 -12.99 2.33 -0.42
C THR A 279 -13.19 3.63 0.32
N ASP A 280 -12.66 4.73 -0.23
CA ASP A 280 -12.99 6.06 0.26
C ASP A 280 -14.35 6.48 -0.34
N VAL A 281 -15.25 6.97 0.50
CA VAL A 281 -16.57 7.46 0.14
C VAL A 281 -16.66 8.94 0.45
N ALA A 282 -17.00 9.74 -0.55
CA ALA A 282 -17.26 11.16 -0.40
C ALA A 282 -18.76 11.42 -0.28
N THR A 283 -19.17 12.11 0.78
CA THR A 283 -20.57 12.45 1.06
C THR A 283 -20.69 13.97 1.21
N ASP A 284 -21.65 14.59 0.54
CA ASP A 284 -21.97 16.01 0.76
C ASP A 284 -22.66 16.15 2.14
N ILE A 285 -22.00 16.89 3.04
CA ILE A 285 -22.50 17.16 4.40
C ILE A 285 -23.19 18.54 4.51
N GLY A 286 -23.43 19.18 3.38
CA GLY A 286 -24.10 20.49 3.27
C GLY A 286 -23.13 21.63 3.01
N GLY A 287 -23.66 22.72 2.43
CA GLY A 287 -22.85 23.89 2.09
C GLY A 287 -21.81 23.66 0.97
N GLY A 288 -21.86 22.54 0.26
CA GLY A 288 -20.85 22.14 -0.74
C GLY A 288 -19.58 21.58 -0.12
N VAL A 289 -19.63 21.19 1.14
CA VAL A 289 -18.52 20.55 1.86
C VAL A 289 -18.66 19.03 1.74
N PHE A 290 -17.58 18.36 1.34
CA PHE A 290 -17.52 16.90 1.21
C PHE A 290 -16.73 16.28 2.36
N LEU A 291 -17.36 15.32 3.03
CA LEU A 291 -16.70 14.42 3.98
C LEU A 291 -16.24 13.17 3.23
N THR A 292 -14.94 12.92 3.24
CA THR A 292 -14.38 11.66 2.76
C THR A 292 -14.08 10.73 3.93
N ARG A 293 -14.63 9.50 3.88
CA ARG A 293 -14.44 8.48 4.93
C ARG A 293 -14.20 7.10 4.30
N PRO A 294 -13.30 6.27 4.85
CA PRO A 294 -13.15 4.89 4.40
C PRO A 294 -14.36 4.05 4.81
N GLU A 295 -14.86 3.25 3.88
CA GLU A 295 -15.98 2.33 4.07
C GLU A 295 -15.61 0.95 3.54
N ASN A 296 -16.31 -0.09 4.02
CA ASN A 296 -16.22 -1.41 3.43
C ASN A 296 -17.20 -1.53 2.24
N LEU A 297 -16.71 -2.00 1.10
CA LEU A 297 -17.52 -2.52 0.02
C LEU A 297 -18.19 -3.85 0.43
N GLY A 298 -19.22 -4.29 -0.30
CA GLY A 298 -19.73 -5.65 -0.21
C GLY A 298 -18.64 -6.64 -0.63
N SER A 299 -18.22 -6.55 -1.89
CA SER A 299 -17.12 -7.37 -2.41
C SER A 299 -16.39 -6.73 -3.60
N ARG A 300 -15.21 -7.25 -3.88
CA ARG A 300 -14.46 -6.98 -5.11
C ARG A 300 -13.89 -8.27 -5.67
N GLN A 301 -14.11 -8.50 -6.96
CA GLN A 301 -13.51 -9.61 -7.70
C GLN A 301 -12.58 -9.09 -8.78
N ASP A 302 -11.38 -9.64 -8.85
CA ASP A 302 -10.37 -9.35 -9.87
C ASP A 302 -9.98 -10.66 -10.57
N VAL A 303 -10.21 -10.75 -11.89
CA VAL A 303 -9.82 -11.89 -12.73
C VAL A 303 -8.89 -11.41 -13.82
N GLY A 304 -7.68 -11.92 -13.88
CA GLY A 304 -6.71 -11.37 -14.80
C GLY A 304 -5.50 -12.24 -15.12
N VAL A 305 -4.65 -11.66 -15.95
CA VAL A 305 -3.34 -12.22 -16.32
C VAL A 305 -2.27 -11.16 -16.15
N GLU A 306 -1.23 -11.52 -15.43
CA GLU A 306 0.01 -10.75 -15.32
C GLU A 306 1.12 -11.49 -16.05
N ALA A 307 1.91 -10.76 -16.85
CA ALA A 307 3.10 -11.28 -17.52
C ALA A 307 4.29 -10.38 -17.22
N THR A 308 5.43 -10.99 -16.88
CA THR A 308 6.71 -10.30 -16.72
C THR A 308 7.79 -10.97 -17.57
N ALA A 309 8.64 -10.15 -18.16
CA ALA A 309 9.78 -10.62 -18.92
C ALA A 309 10.98 -9.72 -18.63
N ASN A 310 12.12 -10.30 -18.30
CA ASN A 310 13.35 -9.56 -18.15
C ASN A 310 14.53 -10.38 -18.69
N GLY A 311 15.55 -9.67 -19.19
CA GLY A 311 16.67 -10.35 -19.78
C GLY A 311 17.53 -9.44 -20.64
N ARG A 312 18.17 -10.08 -21.59
CA ARG A 312 19.05 -9.43 -22.55
C ARG A 312 18.59 -9.75 -23.97
N LEU A 313 18.21 -8.71 -24.74
CA LEU A 313 17.84 -8.83 -26.16
C LEU A 313 19.08 -8.89 -27.03
N LEU A 314 20.08 -8.07 -26.71
CA LEU A 314 21.38 -8.00 -27.38
C LEU A 314 22.48 -7.99 -26.30
N SER A 315 23.72 -8.22 -26.68
CA SER A 315 24.86 -8.12 -25.77
C SER A 315 24.92 -6.75 -25.07
N THR A 316 24.38 -5.71 -25.68
CA THR A 316 24.36 -4.32 -25.22
C THR A 316 23.01 -3.85 -24.70
N LEU A 317 21.90 -4.61 -24.87
CA LEU A 317 20.55 -4.18 -24.53
C LEU A 317 19.90 -5.14 -23.53
N ARG A 318 19.59 -4.62 -22.35
CA ARG A 318 18.78 -5.29 -21.33
C ARG A 318 17.39 -4.71 -21.29
N TYR A 319 16.40 -5.55 -21.01
CA TYR A 319 15.02 -5.15 -20.86
C TYR A 319 14.40 -5.73 -19.60
N SER A 320 13.41 -5.02 -19.07
CA SER A 320 12.47 -5.51 -18.08
C SER A 320 11.09 -4.97 -18.45
N ALA A 321 10.14 -5.84 -18.65
CA ALA A 321 8.77 -5.50 -19.03
C ALA A 321 7.78 -6.24 -18.13
N GLY A 322 6.69 -5.59 -17.81
CA GLY A 322 5.56 -6.19 -17.09
C GLY A 322 4.25 -5.62 -17.61
N VAL A 323 3.25 -6.46 -17.74
CA VAL A 323 1.89 -6.09 -18.12
C VAL A 323 0.91 -6.86 -17.23
N ASN A 324 -0.14 -6.18 -16.78
CA ASN A 324 -1.27 -6.78 -16.09
C ASN A 324 -2.56 -6.35 -16.77
N VAL A 325 -3.43 -7.29 -17.08
CA VAL A 325 -4.75 -7.05 -17.66
C VAL A 325 -5.76 -7.87 -16.86
N PHE A 326 -6.79 -7.21 -16.35
CA PHE A 326 -7.79 -7.87 -15.52
C PHE A 326 -9.17 -7.22 -15.65
N ARG A 327 -10.17 -8.02 -15.44
CA ARG A 327 -11.56 -7.56 -15.21
C ARG A 327 -11.74 -7.43 -13.72
N GLN A 328 -12.23 -6.27 -13.31
CA GLN A 328 -12.63 -5.97 -11.94
C GLN A 328 -14.13 -5.78 -11.87
N GLU A 329 -14.75 -6.44 -10.89
CA GLU A 329 -16.15 -6.26 -10.53
C GLU A 329 -16.18 -5.77 -9.07
N ILE A 330 -16.99 -4.74 -8.80
CA ILE A 330 -17.21 -4.17 -7.48
C ILE A 330 -18.68 -4.23 -7.17
N ASP A 331 -19.02 -4.92 -6.08
CA ASP A 331 -20.32 -4.78 -5.40
C ASP A 331 -20.14 -3.72 -4.30
N SER A 332 -20.81 -2.60 -4.47
CA SER A 332 -20.69 -1.46 -3.55
C SER A 332 -21.42 -1.69 -2.21
N GLY A 333 -22.26 -2.71 -2.10
CA GLY A 333 -23.02 -2.99 -0.89
C GLY A 333 -23.87 -1.80 -0.46
N ALA A 334 -23.69 -1.34 0.78
CA ALA A 334 -24.43 -0.22 1.38
C ALA A 334 -23.79 1.16 1.15
N VAL A 335 -22.73 1.26 0.34
CA VAL A 335 -22.01 2.52 0.12
C VAL A 335 -22.92 3.55 -0.57
N VAL A 336 -23.07 4.72 0.06
CA VAL A 336 -23.93 5.81 -0.46
C VAL A 336 -23.39 6.33 -1.79
N GLY A 337 -24.25 6.43 -2.80
CA GLY A 337 -23.87 6.85 -4.16
C GLY A 337 -23.05 5.80 -4.91
N GLY A 338 -22.86 4.61 -4.34
CA GLY A 338 -22.27 3.46 -4.98
C GLY A 338 -23.24 2.74 -5.91
N GLY A 339 -22.75 1.72 -6.60
CA GLY A 339 -23.49 0.81 -7.45
C GLY A 339 -22.56 -0.26 -7.98
N ASP A 340 -23.12 -1.39 -8.40
CA ASP A 340 -22.34 -2.46 -8.99
C ASP A 340 -21.65 -1.95 -10.25
N ARG A 341 -20.36 -2.19 -10.34
CA ARG A 341 -19.53 -1.68 -11.42
C ARG A 341 -18.59 -2.76 -11.91
N GLU A 342 -18.32 -2.73 -13.19
CA GLU A 342 -17.33 -3.58 -13.81
C GLU A 342 -16.49 -2.81 -14.84
N ALA A 343 -15.23 -3.18 -14.96
CA ALA A 343 -14.35 -2.67 -15.99
C ALA A 343 -13.20 -3.64 -16.29
N THR A 344 -12.72 -3.61 -17.53
CA THR A 344 -11.43 -4.22 -17.87
C THR A 344 -10.34 -3.17 -17.71
N LEU A 345 -9.37 -3.47 -16.89
CA LEU A 345 -8.31 -2.58 -16.49
C LEU A 345 -6.96 -3.14 -16.95
N ALA A 346 -6.02 -2.27 -17.21
CA ALA A 346 -4.69 -2.70 -17.61
C ALA A 346 -3.62 -1.77 -17.04
N SER A 347 -2.44 -2.30 -16.79
CA SER A 347 -1.25 -1.53 -16.41
C SER A 347 0.00 -2.15 -17.02
N GLY A 348 1.04 -1.36 -17.14
CA GLY A 348 2.29 -1.83 -17.70
C GLY A 348 3.50 -1.03 -17.24
N ARG A 349 4.65 -1.67 -17.31
CA ARG A 349 5.96 -1.06 -17.06
C ARG A 349 6.97 -1.59 -18.05
N LEU A 350 7.87 -0.71 -18.48
CA LEU A 350 8.97 -1.05 -19.37
C LEU A 350 10.22 -0.33 -18.90
N SER A 351 11.34 -1.06 -18.83
CA SER A 351 12.67 -0.50 -18.65
C SER A 351 13.60 -1.09 -19.70
N LEU A 352 14.26 -0.21 -20.43
CA LEU A 352 15.30 -0.57 -21.40
C LEU A 352 16.61 0.08 -20.96
N ASN A 353 17.66 -0.73 -20.88
CA ASN A 353 19.01 -0.28 -20.55
C ASN A 353 19.92 -0.68 -21.71
N TRP A 354 20.32 0.31 -22.49
CA TRP A 354 21.11 0.11 -23.69
C TRP A 354 22.50 0.75 -23.57
N GLN A 355 23.52 -0.07 -23.75
CA GLN A 355 24.91 0.34 -23.75
C GLN A 355 25.53 0.13 -25.13
N PRO A 356 25.24 1.02 -26.12
CA PRO A 356 25.69 0.86 -27.50
C PRO A 356 27.22 0.85 -27.61
N THR A 357 27.90 1.58 -26.75
CA THR A 357 29.38 1.61 -26.68
C THR A 357 29.83 1.51 -25.22
N ALA A 358 31.15 1.33 -25.00
CA ALA A 358 31.74 1.36 -23.66
C ALA A 358 31.56 2.73 -22.93
N LYS A 359 31.28 3.79 -23.71
CA LYS A 359 31.16 5.17 -23.19
C LYS A 359 29.72 5.65 -23.10
N ASP A 360 28.79 5.06 -23.83
CA ASP A 360 27.41 5.52 -23.92
C ASP A 360 26.46 4.57 -23.18
N PHE A 361 25.54 5.13 -22.43
CA PHE A 361 24.47 4.41 -21.75
C PHE A 361 23.17 5.18 -21.93
N VAL A 362 22.14 4.48 -22.41
CA VAL A 362 20.77 5.00 -22.57
C VAL A 362 19.85 4.20 -21.68
N GLN A 363 19.01 4.86 -20.93
CA GLN A 363 17.96 4.26 -20.14
C GLN A 363 16.62 4.86 -20.51
N LEU A 364 15.67 4.01 -20.88
CA LEU A 364 14.27 4.36 -21.03
C LEU A 364 13.50 3.64 -19.93
N SER A 365 12.70 4.36 -19.16
CA SER A 365 11.74 3.77 -18.21
C SER A 365 10.36 4.35 -18.45
N SER A 366 9.37 3.48 -18.50
CA SER A 366 7.97 3.84 -18.65
C SER A 366 7.12 3.06 -17.67
N PHE A 367 6.17 3.75 -17.09
CA PHE A 367 5.08 3.20 -16.30
C PHE A 367 3.78 3.73 -16.87
N TRP A 368 2.80 2.87 -17.02
CA TRP A 368 1.46 3.21 -17.44
C TRP A 368 0.45 2.45 -16.60
N GLN A 369 -0.57 3.14 -16.14
CA GLN A 369 -1.74 2.58 -15.47
C GLN A 369 -2.99 3.07 -16.18
N GLY A 370 -3.80 2.17 -16.65
CA GLY A 370 -5.13 2.45 -17.18
C GLY A 370 -6.07 3.01 -16.12
N ASP A 371 -7.28 3.28 -16.51
CA ASP A 371 -8.33 3.70 -15.58
C ASP A 371 -8.39 2.76 -14.37
N SER A 372 -8.82 3.27 -13.23
CA SER A 372 -9.13 2.45 -12.05
C SER A 372 -10.57 2.67 -11.62
N LEU A 373 -11.23 1.58 -11.26
CA LEU A 373 -12.63 1.58 -10.83
C LEU A 373 -12.70 1.94 -9.34
N LEU A 374 -13.63 2.84 -9.00
CA LEU A 374 -13.92 3.23 -7.63
C LEU A 374 -15.42 3.00 -7.37
N ALA A 375 -15.83 2.86 -6.10
CA ALA A 375 -17.23 2.70 -5.74
C ALA A 375 -18.12 3.83 -6.27
N GLN A 376 -17.64 5.08 -6.22
CA GLN A 376 -18.40 6.27 -6.62
C GLN A 376 -17.93 6.86 -7.96
N GLY A 377 -17.03 6.22 -8.70
CA GLY A 377 -16.53 6.79 -9.95
C GLY A 377 -15.43 5.99 -10.62
N ARG A 378 -14.59 6.70 -11.34
CA ARG A 378 -13.43 6.18 -12.05
C ARG A 378 -12.28 7.18 -11.90
N ARG A 379 -11.09 6.67 -11.66
CA ARG A 379 -9.86 7.45 -11.80
C ARG A 379 -9.34 7.24 -13.22
N GLU A 380 -9.04 8.32 -13.90
CA GLU A 380 -8.50 8.29 -15.26
C GLU A 380 -7.09 7.70 -15.31
N ALA A 381 -6.74 7.15 -16.48
CA ALA A 381 -5.44 6.61 -16.79
C ALA A 381 -4.34 7.66 -16.61
N GLY A 382 -3.16 7.19 -16.21
CA GLY A 382 -1.97 8.01 -16.11
C GLY A 382 -0.71 7.20 -16.39
N GLY A 383 0.36 7.88 -16.72
CA GLY A 383 1.63 7.23 -16.97
C GLY A 383 2.78 8.22 -17.01
N MET A 384 3.97 7.70 -17.08
CA MET A 384 5.21 8.48 -17.12
C MET A 384 6.22 7.79 -18.01
N VAL A 385 6.93 8.57 -18.80
CA VAL A 385 8.07 8.12 -19.61
C VAL A 385 9.30 8.95 -19.24
N ASN A 386 10.38 8.28 -18.89
CA ASN A 386 11.64 8.94 -18.55
C ASN A 386 12.75 8.43 -19.45
N LEU A 387 13.58 9.33 -19.92
CA LEU A 387 14.76 9.04 -20.73
C LEU A 387 16.01 9.57 -20.04
N GLY A 388 16.98 8.69 -19.84
CA GLY A 388 18.31 9.01 -19.36
C GLY A 388 19.36 8.70 -20.41
N TYR A 389 20.30 9.61 -20.62
CA TYR A 389 21.48 9.37 -21.45
C TYR A 389 22.72 9.79 -20.68
N ARG A 390 23.71 8.91 -20.64
CA ARG A 390 25.02 9.19 -20.06
C ARG A 390 26.10 8.86 -21.08
N ARG A 391 27.02 9.81 -21.27
CA ARG A 391 28.24 9.63 -22.06
C ARG A 391 29.47 9.89 -21.19
N LYS A 392 30.34 8.90 -21.11
CA LYS A 392 31.65 9.02 -20.47
C LYS A 392 32.62 9.66 -21.48
N LEU A 393 33.00 10.91 -21.20
CA LEU A 393 33.93 11.66 -22.10
C LEU A 393 35.35 11.20 -21.86
N ASN A 394 35.77 11.09 -20.58
CA ASN A 394 37.05 10.53 -20.19
C ASN A 394 36.88 9.88 -18.76
N GLU A 395 37.98 9.53 -18.08
CA GLU A 395 37.92 8.88 -16.76
C GLU A 395 37.38 9.77 -15.65
N GLN A 396 37.46 11.09 -15.82
CA GLN A 396 37.07 12.08 -14.80
C GLN A 396 35.78 12.83 -15.15
N LEU A 397 35.37 12.80 -16.43
CA LEU A 397 34.25 13.62 -16.91
C LEU A 397 33.20 12.75 -17.61
N SER A 398 31.96 12.93 -17.21
CA SER A 398 30.80 12.36 -17.91
C SER A 398 29.70 13.41 -18.12
N PHE A 399 29.03 13.31 -19.26
CA PHE A 399 27.83 14.08 -19.57
C PHE A 399 26.61 13.22 -19.21
N ASN A 400 25.65 13.81 -18.50
CA ASN A 400 24.38 13.17 -18.18
C ASN A 400 23.23 14.08 -18.62
N PHE A 401 22.28 13.50 -19.33
CA PHE A 401 21.03 14.12 -19.73
C PHE A 401 19.86 13.28 -19.19
N THR A 402 18.88 13.93 -18.60
CA THR A 402 17.67 13.28 -18.12
C THR A 402 16.46 14.11 -18.54
N ALA A 403 15.53 13.47 -19.24
CA ALA A 403 14.20 13.99 -19.49
C ALA A 403 13.18 13.15 -18.72
N ARG A 404 12.28 13.80 -18.03
CA ARG A 404 11.26 13.15 -17.20
C ARG A 404 9.87 13.62 -17.64
N ASP A 405 8.92 12.69 -17.55
CA ASP A 405 7.52 12.93 -17.87
C ASP A 405 7.32 13.44 -19.31
N LEU A 406 7.81 12.63 -20.26
CA LEU A 406 7.76 12.89 -21.70
C LEU A 406 6.39 12.54 -22.29
#